data_8e388a733992065ce7623b7371889d4c
#
_entry.id   8e388a733992065ce7623b7371889d4c
#
_cell.length_a   1.000
_cell.length_b   1.000
_cell.length_c   1.000
_cell.angle_alpha   90.00
_cell.angle_beta   90.00
_cell.angle_gamma   90.00
#
_symmetry.space_group_name_H-M   'P 1'
#
loop_
_entity.id
_entity.type
_entity.pdbx_description
1 polymer ?
#
loop_
_entity_poly.entity_id
_entity_poly.type
_entity_poly.pdbx_seq_one_letter_code
_entity_poly.pdbx_strand_id
1 'polypeptide(L)'
;MSLWDKIWGGKIWGKKKEEEEKKKKEEALRIEEKKFSLKSSLTANYLFVPLITEKSINLIREQNAYTFIVDHRLNKNQIKKIIRDLFKVKVKKVNTANYKKRVRGIYLIKSTRPKFKKAIVFLEAGEKIPIFE
;
A
#
# COMPACT_ATOMS: atom_id res chain seq x y z
N MET A 1 46.40 27.45 -23.87
CA MET A 1 45.20 26.64 -24.18
C MET A 1 45.13 26.46 -25.68
N SER A 2 45.38 25.27 -26.16
CA SER A 2 45.33 24.96 -27.58
C SER A 2 43.88 24.88 -28.09
N LEU A 3 43.68 25.22 -29.37
CA LEU A 3 42.37 25.18 -30.03
C LEU A 3 41.70 23.79 -29.92
N TRP A 4 42.48 22.73 -29.73
CA TRP A 4 42.06 21.35 -29.56
C TRP A 4 41.33 21.08 -28.25
N ASP A 5 41.68 21.75 -27.16
CA ASP A 5 40.97 21.60 -25.87
C ASP A 5 39.56 22.17 -25.88
N LYS A 6 39.31 23.20 -26.70
CA LYS A 6 37.98 23.80 -26.86
C LYS A 6 37.01 22.94 -27.69
N ILE A 7 37.53 22.15 -28.65
CA ILE A 7 36.70 21.36 -29.57
C ILE A 7 36.38 19.97 -29.01
N TRP A 8 37.31 19.33 -28.31
CA TRP A 8 37.17 17.96 -27.81
C TRP A 8 36.77 17.88 -26.34
N GLY A 9 37.19 18.82 -25.52
CA GLY A 9 36.88 18.85 -24.09
C GLY A 9 35.40 18.95 -23.80
N GLY A 10 34.66 19.76 -24.58
CA GLY A 10 33.21 19.93 -24.40
C GLY A 10 32.36 18.71 -24.72
N LYS A 11 32.76 17.91 -25.74
CA LYS A 11 32.03 16.70 -26.13
C LYS A 11 32.24 15.51 -25.18
N ILE A 12 33.43 15.40 -24.61
CA ILE A 12 33.72 14.32 -23.66
C ILE A 12 33.08 14.57 -22.30
N TRP A 13 33.02 15.82 -21.86
CA TRP A 13 32.37 16.22 -20.60
C TRP A 13 30.84 16.08 -20.64
N GLY A 14 30.21 16.39 -21.80
CA GLY A 14 28.80 16.20 -22.01
C GLY A 14 28.39 14.71 -21.94
N LYS A 15 29.15 13.84 -22.61
CA LYS A 15 28.89 12.39 -22.58
C LYS A 15 29.05 11.79 -21.15
N LYS A 16 30.05 12.22 -20.42
CA LYS A 16 30.30 11.76 -19.05
C LYS A 16 29.20 12.17 -18.09
N LYS A 17 28.65 13.39 -18.22
CA LYS A 17 27.50 13.85 -17.44
C LYS A 17 26.23 13.07 -17.74
N GLU A 18 25.94 12.81 -19.01
CA GLU A 18 24.77 12.02 -19.43
C GLU A 18 24.85 10.56 -18.95
N GLU A 19 26.03 9.96 -18.96
CA GLU A 19 26.24 8.61 -18.42
C GLU A 19 26.10 8.55 -16.90
N GLU A 20 26.58 9.55 -16.19
CA GLU A 20 26.40 9.65 -14.73
C GLU A 20 24.95 9.89 -14.34
N GLU A 21 24.20 10.71 -15.08
CA GLU A 21 22.76 10.91 -14.86
C GLU A 21 21.96 9.64 -15.17
N LYS A 22 22.29 8.92 -16.23
CA LYS A 22 21.66 7.63 -16.55
C LYS A 22 21.93 6.60 -15.46
N LYS A 23 23.15 6.47 -14.96
CA LYS A 23 23.50 5.57 -13.85
C LYS A 23 22.75 5.91 -12.56
N LYS A 24 22.64 7.20 -12.22
CA LYS A 24 21.85 7.66 -11.06
C LYS A 24 20.37 7.37 -11.19
N LYS A 25 19.81 7.51 -12.40
CA LYS A 25 18.41 7.16 -12.66
C LYS A 25 18.16 5.66 -12.58
N GLU A 26 19.06 4.83 -13.13
CA GLU A 26 18.95 3.36 -13.02
C GLU A 26 19.10 2.88 -11.58
N GLU A 27 20.00 3.48 -10.81
CA GLU A 27 20.19 3.13 -9.40
C GLU A 27 18.98 3.55 -8.55
N ALA A 28 18.39 4.71 -8.82
CA ALA A 28 17.15 5.16 -8.19
C ALA A 28 15.98 4.21 -8.50
N LEU A 29 15.82 3.78 -9.76
CA LEU A 29 14.81 2.81 -10.17
C LEU A 29 15.01 1.45 -9.48
N ARG A 30 16.24 0.94 -9.39
CA ARG A 30 16.56 -0.30 -8.66
C ARG A 30 16.23 -0.21 -7.17
N ILE A 31 16.46 0.95 -6.56
CA ILE A 31 16.13 1.19 -5.15
C ILE A 31 14.61 1.22 -4.96
N GLU A 32 13.87 1.83 -5.88
CA GLU A 32 12.40 1.85 -5.85
C GLU A 32 11.81 0.45 -6.07
N GLU A 33 12.32 -0.32 -7.03
CA GLU A 33 11.91 -1.71 -7.27
C GLU A 33 12.18 -2.61 -6.05
N LYS A 34 13.36 -2.48 -5.41
CA LYS A 34 13.66 -3.19 -4.16
C LYS A 34 12.73 -2.78 -3.02
N LYS A 35 12.43 -1.48 -2.89
CA LYS A 35 11.47 -0.99 -1.89
C LYS A 35 10.06 -1.51 -2.17
N PHE A 36 9.64 -1.56 -3.43
CA PHE A 36 8.35 -2.13 -3.84
C PHE A 36 8.27 -3.64 -3.57
N SER A 37 9.31 -4.40 -3.91
CA SER A 37 9.39 -5.84 -3.66
C SER A 37 9.39 -6.17 -2.15
N LEU A 38 10.13 -5.42 -1.33
CA LEU A 38 10.11 -5.57 0.13
C LEU A 38 8.76 -5.18 0.74
N LYS A 39 8.07 -4.18 0.18
CA LYS A 39 6.72 -3.78 0.62
C LYS A 39 5.68 -4.83 0.24
N SER A 40 5.74 -5.39 -0.96
CA SER A 40 4.85 -6.45 -1.40
C SER A 40 5.02 -7.75 -0.59
N SER A 41 6.23 -8.08 -0.16
CA SER A 41 6.48 -9.24 0.70
C SER A 41 5.92 -9.07 2.12
N LEU A 42 5.91 -7.85 2.65
CA LEU A 42 5.30 -7.56 3.96
C LEU A 42 3.76 -7.62 3.93
N THR A 43 3.15 -7.26 2.80
CA THR A 43 1.69 -7.35 2.61
C THR A 43 1.23 -8.75 2.21
N ALA A 44 2.06 -9.54 1.52
CA ALA A 44 1.74 -10.90 1.10
C ALA A 44 1.49 -11.87 2.27
N ASN A 45 2.02 -11.57 3.45
CA ASN A 45 1.85 -12.41 4.65
C ASN A 45 0.56 -12.11 5.44
N TYR A 46 -0.22 -11.09 5.06
CA TYR A 46 -1.45 -10.72 5.77
C TYR A 46 -2.65 -10.75 4.83
N LEU A 47 -3.75 -11.33 5.33
CA LEU A 47 -5.03 -11.27 4.64
C LEU A 47 -5.49 -9.81 4.58
N PHE A 48 -5.72 -9.31 3.37
CA PHE A 48 -6.21 -7.96 3.12
C PHE A 48 -7.16 -7.98 1.91
N VAL A 49 -8.46 -8.06 2.17
CA VAL A 49 -9.51 -8.21 1.14
C VAL A 49 -10.52 -7.08 1.24
N PRO A 50 -10.83 -6.40 0.13
CA PRO A 50 -11.90 -5.40 0.12
C PRO A 50 -13.26 -6.05 0.39
N LEU A 51 -14.09 -5.43 1.23
CA LEU A 51 -15.43 -5.88 1.53
C LEU A 51 -16.44 -4.99 0.81
N ILE A 52 -17.03 -5.51 -0.25
CA ILE A 52 -18.05 -4.82 -1.04
C ILE A 52 -19.42 -5.32 -0.62
N THR A 53 -20.16 -4.51 0.11
CA THR A 53 -21.53 -4.74 0.54
C THR A 53 -22.33 -3.45 0.38
N GLU A 54 -23.63 -3.51 0.36
CA GLU A 54 -24.50 -2.32 0.29
C GLU A 54 -24.13 -1.29 1.37
N LYS A 55 -23.93 -1.75 2.61
CA LYS A 55 -23.50 -0.88 3.72
C LYS A 55 -22.12 -0.24 3.50
N SER A 56 -21.16 -0.99 2.89
CA SER A 56 -19.84 -0.43 2.63
C SER A 56 -19.86 0.60 1.50
N ILE A 57 -20.71 0.40 0.50
CA ILE A 57 -20.91 1.36 -0.59
C ILE A 57 -21.51 2.67 -0.05
N ASN A 58 -22.48 2.60 0.84
CA ASN A 58 -23.06 3.78 1.48
C ASN A 58 -22.01 4.53 2.32
N LEU A 59 -21.16 3.81 3.07
CA LEU A 59 -20.04 4.43 3.81
C LEU A 59 -19.03 5.14 2.90
N ILE A 60 -18.77 4.61 1.70
CA ILE A 60 -17.90 5.27 0.73
C ILE A 60 -18.55 6.59 0.26
N ARG A 61 -19.84 6.57 -0.07
CA ARG A 61 -20.55 7.75 -0.58
C ARG A 61 -20.71 8.86 0.47
N GLU A 62 -21.03 8.49 1.70
CA GLU A 62 -21.34 9.45 2.77
C GLU A 62 -20.12 9.97 3.49
N GLN A 63 -19.14 9.10 3.73
CA GLN A 63 -18.03 9.38 4.66
C GLN A 63 -16.63 9.16 4.06
N ASN A 64 -16.52 8.85 2.77
CA ASN A 64 -15.27 8.43 2.12
C ASN A 64 -14.55 7.33 2.90
N ALA A 65 -15.32 6.34 3.39
CA ALA A 65 -14.84 5.28 4.26
C ALA A 65 -14.88 3.93 3.55
N TYR A 66 -13.74 3.29 3.44
CA TYR A 66 -13.52 2.02 2.75
C TYR A 66 -13.41 0.87 3.74
N THR A 67 -14.07 -0.25 3.44
CA THR A 67 -14.13 -1.41 4.34
C THR A 67 -13.29 -2.56 3.82
N PHE A 68 -12.45 -3.12 4.70
CA PHE A 68 -11.57 -4.24 4.39
C PHE A 68 -11.71 -5.36 5.44
N ILE A 69 -11.52 -6.59 5.00
CA ILE A 69 -11.27 -7.73 5.87
C ILE A 69 -9.77 -7.90 5.97
N VAL A 70 -9.26 -7.86 7.19
CA VAL A 70 -7.83 -7.92 7.49
C VAL A 70 -7.51 -9.03 8.50
N ASP A 71 -6.26 -9.45 8.55
CA ASP A 71 -5.80 -10.40 9.56
C ASP A 71 -6.05 -9.85 10.98
N HIS A 72 -6.47 -10.73 11.88
CA HIS A 72 -6.74 -10.39 13.29
C HIS A 72 -5.51 -9.89 14.04
N ARG A 73 -4.30 -10.23 13.58
CA ARG A 73 -3.02 -9.84 14.19
C ARG A 73 -2.67 -8.36 13.98
N LEU A 74 -3.23 -7.75 12.93
CA LEU A 74 -2.91 -6.37 12.56
C LEU A 74 -3.47 -5.34 13.52
N ASN A 75 -2.63 -4.39 13.93
CA ASN A 75 -3.03 -3.20 14.69
C ASN A 75 -3.49 -2.07 13.78
N LYS A 76 -4.26 -1.11 14.31
CA LYS A 76 -4.75 0.08 13.56
C LYS A 76 -3.63 0.83 12.84
N ASN A 77 -2.48 1.01 13.51
CA ASN A 77 -1.33 1.72 12.94
C ASN A 77 -0.69 0.94 11.79
N GLN A 78 -0.62 -0.39 11.90
CA GLN A 78 -0.12 -1.26 10.83
C GLN A 78 -1.07 -1.23 9.63
N ILE A 79 -2.38 -1.33 9.85
CA ILE A 79 -3.40 -1.21 8.80
C ILE A 79 -3.28 0.14 8.08
N LYS A 80 -3.15 1.24 8.84
CA LYS A 80 -2.97 2.58 8.29
C LYS A 80 -1.71 2.67 7.40
N LYS A 81 -0.60 2.06 7.84
CA LYS A 81 0.66 2.03 7.10
C LYS A 81 0.54 1.20 5.82
N ILE A 82 -0.05 0.00 5.91
CA ILE A 82 -0.27 -0.88 4.76
C ILE A 82 -1.10 -0.19 3.67
N ILE A 83 -2.19 0.48 4.04
CA ILE A 83 -3.06 1.17 3.08
C ILE A 83 -2.35 2.33 2.41
N ARG A 84 -1.61 3.14 3.16
CA ARG A 84 -0.80 4.21 2.60
C ARG A 84 0.25 3.70 1.61
N ASP A 85 0.90 2.60 1.97
CA ASP A 85 1.95 2.01 1.15
C ASP A 85 1.39 1.32 -0.10
N LEU A 86 0.22 0.69 0.00
CA LEU A 86 -0.42 -0.06 -1.08
C LEU A 86 -1.11 0.86 -2.10
N PHE A 87 -1.94 1.78 -1.62
CA PHE A 87 -2.78 2.65 -2.47
C PHE A 87 -2.23 4.07 -2.62
N LYS A 88 -1.16 4.41 -1.90
CA LYS A 88 -0.53 5.75 -1.88
C LYS A 88 -1.50 6.88 -1.53
N VAL A 89 -2.52 6.57 -0.70
CA VAL A 89 -3.57 7.49 -0.24
C VAL A 89 -3.34 7.97 1.18
N LYS A 90 -3.84 9.15 1.51
CA LYS A 90 -3.78 9.71 2.86
C LYS A 90 -4.94 9.21 3.70
N VAL A 91 -4.61 8.51 4.79
CA VAL A 91 -5.59 7.93 5.71
C VAL A 91 -5.79 8.83 6.92
N LYS A 92 -7.03 9.31 7.12
CA LYS A 92 -7.44 10.10 8.28
C LYS A 92 -7.52 9.24 9.54
N LYS A 93 -8.37 8.22 9.54
CA LYS A 93 -8.69 7.38 10.70
C LYS A 93 -8.93 5.93 10.29
N VAL A 94 -8.65 4.99 11.20
CA VAL A 94 -8.96 3.57 11.01
C VAL A 94 -9.74 3.06 12.22
N ASN A 95 -10.93 2.50 11.96
CA ASN A 95 -11.74 1.80 12.95
C ASN A 95 -11.66 0.30 12.69
N THR A 96 -11.55 -0.50 13.75
CA THR A 96 -11.45 -1.95 13.63
C THR A 96 -12.49 -2.65 14.49
N ALA A 97 -13.10 -3.70 13.94
CA ALA A 97 -14.00 -4.59 14.66
C ALA A 97 -13.51 -6.03 14.54
N ASN A 98 -13.36 -6.71 15.67
CA ASN A 98 -12.95 -8.11 15.70
C ASN A 98 -14.19 -9.00 15.58
N TYR A 99 -14.17 -9.96 14.67
CA TYR A 99 -15.18 -10.99 14.59
C TYR A 99 -14.81 -12.13 15.52
N LYS A 100 -15.58 -12.25 16.62
CA LYS A 100 -15.47 -13.38 17.53
C LYS A 100 -16.14 -14.60 16.93
N LYS A 101 -15.53 -15.77 17.10
CA LYS A 101 -16.13 -17.03 16.74
C LYS A 101 -17.32 -17.29 17.64
N ARG A 102 -18.53 -17.46 17.08
CA ARG A 102 -19.69 -17.96 17.81
C ARG A 102 -19.72 -19.47 17.72
N VAL A 103 -19.59 -20.15 18.85
CA VAL A 103 -19.88 -21.58 18.96
C VAL A 103 -21.38 -21.71 19.13
N ARG A 104 -22.07 -22.28 18.15
CA ARG A 104 -23.49 -22.63 18.22
C ARG A 104 -23.60 -24.15 18.26
N GLY A 105 -24.36 -24.67 19.19
CA GLY A 105 -24.73 -26.08 19.26
C GLY A 105 -24.54 -26.68 20.66
N ILE A 106 -25.35 -27.67 20.98
CA ILE A 106 -25.33 -28.45 22.21
C ILE A 106 -24.02 -29.28 22.33
N TYR A 107 -23.47 -29.65 21.19
CA TYR A 107 -22.15 -30.28 21.08
C TYR A 107 -21.09 -29.21 20.79
N LEU A 108 -20.12 -29.09 21.69
CA LEU A 108 -18.98 -28.15 21.60
C LEU A 108 -18.01 -28.54 20.46
N ILE A 109 -18.51 -28.65 19.26
CA ILE A 109 -17.66 -28.82 18.07
C ILE A 109 -16.92 -27.51 17.86
N LYS A 110 -15.64 -27.49 18.20
CA LYS A 110 -14.73 -26.37 17.95
C LYS A 110 -14.57 -26.18 16.44
N SER A 111 -15.46 -25.36 15.85
CA SER A 111 -15.29 -24.99 14.45
C SER A 111 -14.01 -24.18 14.26
N THR A 112 -13.13 -24.62 13.39
CA THR A 112 -11.80 -24.05 13.08
C THR A 112 -11.89 -22.89 12.09
N ARG A 113 -12.95 -22.06 12.14
CA ARG A 113 -13.05 -20.90 11.24
C ARG A 113 -11.93 -19.89 11.53
N PRO A 114 -11.26 -19.36 10.50
CA PRO A 114 -10.21 -18.39 10.69
C PRO A 114 -10.75 -17.12 11.38
N LYS A 115 -9.96 -16.58 12.30
CA LYS A 115 -10.25 -15.31 12.95
C LYS A 115 -9.90 -14.19 11.97
N PHE A 116 -10.80 -13.26 11.74
CA PHE A 116 -10.53 -12.07 10.93
C PHE A 116 -11.05 -10.81 11.60
N LYS A 117 -10.55 -9.68 11.15
CA LYS A 117 -10.87 -8.35 11.65
C LYS A 117 -11.44 -7.52 10.50
N LYS A 118 -12.50 -6.79 10.75
CA LYS A 118 -13.02 -5.78 9.83
C LYS A 118 -12.34 -4.45 10.11
N ALA A 119 -11.78 -3.83 9.11
CA ALA A 119 -11.21 -2.49 9.17
C ALA A 119 -12.03 -1.52 8.33
N ILE A 120 -12.44 -0.41 8.91
CA ILE A 120 -13.09 0.71 8.22
C ILE A 120 -12.08 1.85 8.19
N VAL A 121 -11.69 2.25 7.01
CA VAL A 121 -10.63 3.22 6.74
C VAL A 121 -11.24 4.49 6.19
N PHE A 122 -11.09 5.57 6.91
CA PHE A 122 -11.53 6.90 6.51
C PHE A 122 -10.36 7.59 5.80
N LEU A 123 -10.57 8.03 4.57
CA LEU A 123 -9.60 8.79 3.80
C LEU A 123 -9.77 10.29 3.99
N GLU A 124 -8.77 11.06 3.57
CA GLU A 124 -8.90 12.52 3.44
C GLU A 124 -9.80 12.87 2.25
N ALA A 125 -10.36 14.09 2.29
CA ALA A 125 -11.23 14.56 1.21
C ALA A 125 -10.46 14.61 -0.12
N GLY A 126 -11.06 14.06 -1.18
CA GLY A 126 -10.46 13.98 -2.51
C GLY A 126 -9.63 12.73 -2.80
N GLU A 127 -9.31 11.93 -1.80
CA GLU A 127 -8.61 10.65 -1.99
C GLU A 127 -9.60 9.53 -2.27
N LYS A 128 -9.29 8.67 -3.26
CA LYS A 128 -10.10 7.51 -3.63
C LYS A 128 -9.25 6.26 -3.77
N ILE A 129 -9.85 5.10 -3.51
CA ILE A 129 -9.21 3.81 -3.73
C ILE A 129 -9.82 3.18 -4.99
N PRO A 130 -9.03 2.90 -6.05
CA PRO A 130 -9.53 2.47 -7.36
C PRO A 130 -10.21 1.09 -7.37
N ILE A 131 -10.01 0.27 -6.33
CA ILE A 131 -10.63 -1.08 -6.25
C ILE A 131 -12.16 -1.02 -6.01
N PHE A 132 -12.68 0.12 -5.60
CA PHE A 132 -14.10 0.30 -5.26
C PHE A 132 -14.87 1.16 -6.28
N GLU A 133 -14.24 1.51 -7.40
CA GLU A 133 -14.87 2.22 -8.53
C GLU A 133 -15.63 1.28 -9.46
#